data_c86f036f6e1cd710fa68efb4bd06adda
#
_entry.id   c86f036f6e1cd710fa68efb4bd06adda
#
_cell.length_a   1.000
_cell.length_b   1.000
_cell.length_c   1.000
_cell.angle_alpha   90.00
_cell.angle_beta   90.00
_cell.angle_gamma   90.00
#
_symmetry.space_group_name_H-M   'P 1'
#
loop_
_entity.id
_entity.type
_entity.pdbx_description
1 polymer ?
#
loop_
_entity_poly.entity_id
_entity_poly.type
_entity_poly.pdbx_seq_one_letter_code
_entity_poly.pdbx_strand_id
1 'polypeptide(L)'
;GKCDVRTLRDDEVLERVIASTLDWYGPGVARADLESAIERLVHLGEWMGSFDGSYADLARLKDLTSELIGRFCSAAVSATRVEFGPGPLGRYRADLVVPPSTRAEIQVLKGLAVHFVMSPRETEPVYYQQRTLLADLVDALVEAGPNALEPVFATQWRQSSNEEGRVRAVIDQVASLTDSSASKWHARLCGMLSSQL
;
A
#
# COMPACT_ATOMS: atom_id res chain seq x y z
N GLY A 1 17.23 4.13 -7.27
CA GLY A 1 17.52 3.08 -8.24
C GLY A 1 16.53 3.16 -9.39
N LYS A 2 17.01 3.27 -10.62
CA LYS A 2 16.15 3.21 -11.81
C LYS A 2 15.66 1.76 -11.92
N CYS A 3 14.36 1.54 -11.78
CA CYS A 3 13.72 0.27 -12.10
C CYS A 3 13.77 0.10 -13.62
N ASP A 4 14.77 -0.62 -14.12
CA ASP A 4 14.84 -0.97 -15.55
C ASP A 4 14.02 -2.26 -15.74
N VAL A 5 12.94 -2.18 -16.51
CA VAL A 5 12.00 -3.29 -16.74
C VAL A 5 12.67 -4.47 -17.49
N ARG A 6 13.87 -4.29 -18.04
CA ARG A 6 14.72 -5.40 -18.52
C ARG A 6 15.02 -6.42 -17.43
N THR A 7 14.93 -6.01 -16.19
CA THR A 7 15.23 -6.81 -15.00
C THR A 7 14.29 -8.02 -14.83
N LEU A 8 13.07 -8.02 -15.41
CA LEU A 8 12.20 -9.20 -15.39
C LEU A 8 12.58 -10.29 -16.39
N ARG A 9 13.58 -10.04 -17.23
CA ARG A 9 14.22 -11.05 -18.09
C ARG A 9 15.54 -11.57 -17.52
N ASP A 10 15.93 -11.05 -16.36
CA ASP A 10 17.08 -11.53 -15.60
C ASP A 10 16.59 -12.58 -14.61
N ASP A 11 17.01 -13.81 -14.80
CA ASP A 11 16.59 -14.97 -14.01
C ASP A 11 16.84 -14.75 -12.50
N GLU A 12 17.92 -14.05 -12.14
CA GLU A 12 18.23 -13.78 -10.73
C GLU A 12 17.27 -12.79 -10.08
N VAL A 13 16.81 -11.77 -10.82
CA VAL A 13 15.81 -10.81 -10.32
C VAL A 13 14.44 -11.47 -10.24
N LEU A 14 14.12 -12.27 -11.25
CA LEU A 14 12.87 -13.03 -11.28
C LEU A 14 12.75 -13.96 -10.07
N GLU A 15 13.83 -14.69 -9.75
CA GLU A 15 13.89 -15.54 -8.56
C GLU A 15 13.64 -14.74 -7.27
N ARG A 16 14.26 -13.58 -7.15
CA ARG A 16 14.05 -12.72 -5.96
C ARG A 16 12.63 -12.16 -5.87
N VAL A 17 12.02 -11.79 -6.98
CA VAL A 17 10.61 -11.34 -7.01
C VAL A 17 9.67 -12.47 -6.62
N ILE A 18 9.87 -13.68 -7.17
CA ILE A 18 9.07 -14.86 -6.81
C ILE A 18 9.24 -15.19 -5.33
N ALA A 19 10.48 -15.23 -4.82
CA ALA A 19 10.75 -15.49 -3.41
C ALA A 19 10.09 -14.46 -2.49
N SER A 20 10.23 -13.17 -2.81
CA SER A 20 9.56 -12.10 -2.07
C SER A 20 8.03 -12.21 -2.12
N THR A 21 7.47 -12.61 -3.26
CA THR A 21 6.02 -12.78 -3.42
C THR A 21 5.52 -13.94 -2.54
N LEU A 22 6.22 -15.05 -2.51
CA LEU A 22 5.86 -16.22 -1.68
C LEU A 22 6.00 -15.90 -0.19
N ASP A 23 7.03 -15.18 0.22
CA ASP A 23 7.26 -14.78 1.60
C ASP A 23 6.17 -13.84 2.13
N TRP A 24 5.81 -12.81 1.35
CA TRP A 24 4.87 -11.78 1.76
C TRP A 24 3.39 -12.17 1.63
N TYR A 25 3.03 -12.95 0.63
CA TYR A 25 1.64 -13.25 0.32
C TYR A 25 1.24 -14.70 0.65
N GLY A 26 2.19 -15.49 1.18
CA GLY A 26 1.92 -16.77 1.83
C GLY A 26 1.45 -17.91 0.92
N PRO A 27 0.97 -19.01 1.51
CA PRO A 27 0.81 -20.31 0.84
C PRO A 27 -0.43 -20.40 -0.07
N GLY A 28 -0.89 -19.31 -0.66
CA GLY A 28 -2.09 -19.31 -1.51
C GLY A 28 -1.83 -19.48 -3.02
N VAL A 29 -0.56 -19.48 -3.47
CA VAL A 29 -0.18 -19.57 -4.88
C VAL A 29 1.06 -20.42 -5.03
N ALA A 30 1.03 -21.37 -5.96
CA ALA A 30 2.19 -22.18 -6.27
C ALA A 30 3.20 -21.39 -7.12
N ARG A 31 4.50 -21.72 -6.97
CA ARG A 31 5.56 -21.11 -7.77
C ARG A 31 5.29 -21.19 -9.28
N ALA A 32 4.84 -22.32 -9.77
CA ALA A 32 4.51 -22.54 -11.18
C ALA A 32 3.39 -21.59 -11.68
N ASP A 33 2.43 -21.22 -10.81
CA ASP A 33 1.38 -20.27 -11.16
C ASP A 33 1.94 -18.85 -11.32
N LEU A 34 2.92 -18.47 -10.47
CA LEU A 34 3.61 -17.17 -10.59
C LEU A 34 4.46 -17.10 -11.85
N GLU A 35 5.22 -18.16 -12.19
CA GLU A 35 6.01 -18.24 -13.42
C GLU A 35 5.10 -18.08 -14.66
N SER A 36 4.01 -18.84 -14.72
CA SER A 36 3.02 -18.72 -15.80
C SER A 36 2.36 -17.32 -15.83
N ALA A 37 2.15 -16.70 -14.68
CA ALA A 37 1.61 -15.35 -14.58
C ALA A 37 2.58 -14.30 -15.13
N ILE A 38 3.88 -14.44 -14.85
CA ILE A 38 4.92 -13.57 -15.37
C ILE A 38 4.97 -13.66 -16.89
N GLU A 39 4.97 -14.88 -17.45
CA GLU A 39 4.93 -15.08 -18.90
C GLU A 39 3.74 -14.36 -19.53
N ARG A 40 2.53 -14.48 -18.97
CA ARG A 40 1.35 -13.78 -19.48
C ARG A 40 1.47 -12.27 -19.40
N LEU A 41 2.03 -11.72 -18.31
CA LEU A 41 2.21 -10.28 -18.15
C LEU A 41 3.25 -9.72 -19.13
N VAL A 42 4.37 -10.39 -19.30
CA VAL A 42 5.45 -9.95 -20.22
C VAL A 42 5.02 -9.99 -21.69
N HIS A 43 4.05 -10.86 -22.03
CA HIS A 43 3.50 -10.95 -23.38
C HIS A 43 2.36 -9.93 -23.65
N LEU A 44 1.99 -9.08 -22.69
CA LEU A 44 1.09 -7.96 -22.96
C LEU A 44 1.76 -7.00 -23.95
N GLY A 45 1.02 -6.54 -24.94
CA GLY A 45 1.55 -5.67 -26.00
C GLY A 45 2.10 -4.34 -25.47
N GLU A 46 1.54 -3.85 -24.38
CA GLU A 46 1.93 -2.60 -23.70
C GLU A 46 3.05 -2.79 -22.65
N TRP A 47 3.56 -4.03 -22.46
CA TRP A 47 4.62 -4.27 -21.49
C TRP A 47 5.91 -3.56 -21.87
N MET A 48 6.40 -2.68 -21.01
CA MET A 48 7.52 -1.80 -21.30
C MET A 48 8.87 -2.50 -21.13
N GLY A 49 9.72 -2.46 -22.19
CA GLY A 49 11.09 -2.98 -22.13
C GLY A 49 12.12 -2.02 -21.52
N SER A 50 11.80 -0.73 -21.44
CA SER A 50 12.66 0.32 -20.87
C SER A 50 11.81 1.52 -20.49
N PHE A 51 12.29 2.32 -19.54
CA PHE A 51 11.66 3.56 -19.10
C PHE A 51 12.73 4.65 -18.92
N ASP A 52 12.62 5.73 -19.67
CA ASP A 52 13.54 6.87 -19.61
C ASP A 52 12.92 8.14 -18.99
N GLY A 53 11.62 8.09 -18.65
CA GLY A 53 10.88 9.20 -18.09
C GLY A 53 10.36 10.20 -19.13
N SER A 54 10.44 9.90 -20.42
CA SER A 54 9.87 10.71 -21.49
C SER A 54 8.34 10.74 -21.42
N TYR A 55 7.73 11.77 -22.03
CA TYR A 55 6.27 11.82 -22.15
C TYR A 55 5.69 10.60 -22.90
N ALA A 56 6.42 10.05 -23.85
CA ALA A 56 6.03 8.84 -24.55
C ALA A 56 5.99 7.62 -23.61
N ASP A 57 6.99 7.48 -22.74
CA ASP A 57 7.04 6.41 -21.74
C ASP A 57 5.99 6.58 -20.66
N LEU A 58 5.73 7.82 -20.23
CA LEU A 58 4.64 8.10 -19.29
C LEU A 58 3.27 7.77 -19.89
N ALA A 59 3.05 8.04 -21.19
CA ALA A 59 1.83 7.65 -21.90
C ALA A 59 1.69 6.12 -21.96
N ARG A 60 2.73 5.39 -22.34
CA ARG A 60 2.73 3.91 -22.37
C ARG A 60 2.47 3.30 -20.98
N LEU A 61 3.06 3.88 -19.93
CA LEU A 61 2.80 3.42 -18.57
C LEU A 61 1.33 3.59 -18.17
N LYS A 62 0.70 4.68 -18.61
CA LYS A 62 -0.72 4.93 -18.40
C LYS A 62 -1.58 3.93 -19.18
N ASP A 63 -1.21 3.64 -20.44
CA ASP A 63 -1.91 2.66 -21.26
C ASP A 63 -1.81 1.25 -20.68
N LEU A 64 -0.61 0.83 -20.24
CA LEU A 64 -0.41 -0.43 -19.52
C LEU A 64 -1.26 -0.51 -18.26
N THR A 65 -1.31 0.57 -17.48
CA THR A 65 -2.13 0.63 -16.26
C THR A 65 -3.61 0.45 -16.60
N SER A 66 -4.09 1.12 -17.66
CA SER A 66 -5.49 1.02 -18.10
C SER A 66 -5.83 -0.39 -18.62
N GLU A 67 -4.90 -1.01 -19.36
CA GLU A 67 -5.05 -2.40 -19.84
C GLU A 67 -5.13 -3.39 -18.67
N LEU A 68 -4.24 -3.29 -17.69
CA LEU A 68 -4.24 -4.15 -16.51
C LEU A 68 -5.53 -4.00 -15.69
N ILE A 69 -6.00 -2.78 -15.48
CA ILE A 69 -7.28 -2.53 -14.79
C ILE A 69 -8.43 -3.18 -15.57
N GLY A 70 -8.52 -2.92 -16.87
CA GLY A 70 -9.56 -3.51 -17.73
C GLY A 70 -9.55 -5.05 -17.70
N ARG A 71 -8.35 -5.64 -17.82
CA ARG A 71 -8.14 -7.08 -17.79
C ARG A 71 -8.61 -7.70 -16.48
N PHE A 72 -8.18 -7.17 -15.35
CA PHE A 72 -8.49 -7.71 -14.03
C PHE A 72 -9.97 -7.51 -13.67
N CYS A 73 -10.52 -6.34 -13.94
CA CYS A 73 -11.95 -6.07 -13.72
C CYS A 73 -12.82 -6.98 -14.58
N SER A 74 -12.51 -7.14 -15.87
CA SER A 74 -13.28 -8.00 -16.76
C SER A 74 -13.22 -9.46 -16.35
N ALA A 75 -12.05 -9.96 -15.95
CA ALA A 75 -11.88 -11.32 -15.46
C ALA A 75 -12.70 -11.59 -14.19
N ALA A 76 -12.64 -10.68 -13.23
CA ALA A 76 -13.39 -10.79 -11.98
C ALA A 76 -14.90 -10.66 -12.19
N VAL A 77 -15.36 -9.72 -13.02
CA VAL A 77 -16.77 -9.57 -13.38
C VAL A 77 -17.29 -10.84 -14.07
N SER A 78 -16.56 -11.35 -15.06
CA SER A 78 -16.95 -12.55 -15.80
C SER A 78 -17.04 -13.76 -14.88
N ALA A 79 -16.04 -14.01 -14.04
CA ALA A 79 -16.03 -15.12 -13.11
C ALA A 79 -17.17 -15.02 -12.07
N THR A 80 -17.39 -13.83 -11.52
CA THR A 80 -18.49 -13.60 -10.59
C THR A 80 -19.85 -13.81 -11.25
N ARG A 81 -20.02 -13.39 -12.51
CA ARG A 81 -21.26 -13.61 -13.26
C ARG A 81 -21.48 -15.07 -13.64
N VAL A 82 -20.43 -15.82 -13.89
CA VAL A 82 -20.52 -17.27 -14.11
C VAL A 82 -21.04 -17.97 -12.86
N GLU A 83 -20.57 -17.58 -11.69
CA GLU A 83 -20.95 -18.21 -10.41
C GLU A 83 -22.35 -17.80 -9.94
N PHE A 84 -22.66 -16.51 -9.97
CA PHE A 84 -23.89 -15.94 -9.37
C PHE A 84 -24.96 -15.52 -10.39
N GLY A 85 -24.71 -15.70 -11.68
CA GLY A 85 -25.64 -15.39 -12.76
C GLY A 85 -25.72 -13.90 -13.14
N PRO A 86 -26.55 -13.56 -14.17
CA PRO A 86 -26.64 -12.22 -14.74
C PRO A 86 -27.49 -11.23 -13.93
N GLY A 87 -28.22 -11.71 -12.91
CA GLY A 87 -29.12 -10.91 -12.10
C GLY A 87 -28.41 -9.87 -11.21
N PRO A 88 -29.17 -9.01 -10.51
CA PRO A 88 -28.60 -8.05 -9.55
C PRO A 88 -27.84 -8.77 -8.44
N LEU A 89 -26.58 -8.38 -8.22
CA LEU A 89 -25.76 -8.88 -7.11
C LEU A 89 -26.13 -8.08 -5.86
N GLY A 90 -26.88 -8.71 -4.95
CA GLY A 90 -27.20 -8.11 -3.65
C GLY A 90 -26.05 -8.27 -2.66
N ARG A 91 -25.90 -7.28 -1.74
CA ARG A 91 -24.96 -7.39 -0.62
C ARG A 91 -25.23 -8.68 0.17
N TYR A 92 -24.20 -9.42 0.50
CA TYR A 92 -24.25 -10.72 1.21
C TYR A 92 -24.86 -11.89 0.40
N ARG A 93 -25.19 -11.70 -0.88
CA ARG A 93 -25.70 -12.77 -1.75
C ARG A 93 -24.66 -13.24 -2.77
N ALA A 94 -23.60 -12.51 -2.94
CA ALA A 94 -22.52 -12.83 -3.85
C ALA A 94 -21.21 -12.27 -3.34
N ASP A 95 -20.15 -13.06 -3.45
CA ASP A 95 -18.78 -12.65 -3.21
C ASP A 95 -18.08 -12.41 -4.53
N LEU A 96 -17.05 -11.54 -4.52
CA LEU A 96 -16.23 -11.29 -5.69
C LEU A 96 -15.36 -12.52 -6.00
N VAL A 97 -15.56 -13.10 -7.17
CA VAL A 97 -14.78 -14.23 -7.66
C VAL A 97 -13.61 -13.70 -8.50
N VAL A 98 -12.41 -13.91 -8.02
CA VAL A 98 -11.18 -13.59 -8.78
C VAL A 98 -10.56 -14.90 -9.24
N PRO A 99 -10.45 -15.16 -10.58
CA PRO A 99 -9.84 -16.38 -11.09
C PRO A 99 -8.44 -16.62 -10.55
N PRO A 100 -8.02 -17.86 -10.28
CA PRO A 100 -6.68 -18.18 -9.77
C PRO A 100 -5.56 -17.60 -10.65
N SER A 101 -5.69 -17.66 -11.97
CA SER A 101 -4.71 -17.09 -12.90
C SER A 101 -4.58 -15.58 -12.77
N THR A 102 -5.70 -14.86 -12.65
CA THR A 102 -5.73 -13.41 -12.40
C THR A 102 -5.15 -13.07 -11.04
N ARG A 103 -5.45 -13.86 -10.02
CA ARG A 103 -4.87 -13.70 -8.68
C ARG A 103 -3.35 -13.83 -8.71
N ALA A 104 -2.82 -14.81 -9.44
CA ALA A 104 -1.37 -14.99 -9.61
C ALA A 104 -0.73 -13.78 -10.31
N GLU A 105 -1.34 -13.22 -11.36
CA GLU A 105 -0.86 -11.99 -12.02
C GLU A 105 -0.83 -10.80 -11.06
N ILE A 106 -1.89 -10.60 -10.27
CA ILE A 106 -1.94 -9.55 -9.25
C ILE A 106 -0.84 -9.75 -8.19
N GLN A 107 -0.58 -10.99 -7.77
CA GLN A 107 0.47 -11.27 -6.79
C GLN A 107 1.87 -11.02 -7.34
N VAL A 108 2.14 -11.33 -8.61
CA VAL A 108 3.40 -10.95 -9.28
C VAL A 108 3.59 -9.43 -9.25
N LEU A 109 2.57 -8.64 -9.63
CA LEU A 109 2.66 -7.17 -9.60
C LEU A 109 2.88 -6.62 -8.18
N LYS A 110 2.23 -7.22 -7.18
CA LYS A 110 2.48 -6.89 -5.77
C LYS A 110 3.91 -7.27 -5.34
N GLY A 111 4.41 -8.44 -5.74
CA GLY A 111 5.78 -8.87 -5.47
C GLY A 111 6.83 -7.95 -6.08
N LEU A 112 6.58 -7.44 -7.29
CA LEU A 112 7.40 -6.39 -7.91
C LEU A 112 7.43 -5.12 -7.05
N ALA A 113 6.28 -4.67 -6.55
CA ALA A 113 6.21 -3.52 -5.67
C ALA A 113 6.96 -3.76 -4.34
N VAL A 114 6.84 -4.94 -3.75
CA VAL A 114 7.61 -5.33 -2.55
C VAL A 114 9.11 -5.27 -2.84
N HIS A 115 9.54 -5.93 -3.91
CA HIS A 115 10.98 -6.05 -4.23
C HIS A 115 11.62 -4.70 -4.57
N PHE A 116 10.98 -3.88 -5.41
CA PHE A 116 11.58 -2.65 -5.94
C PHE A 116 11.24 -1.39 -5.15
N VAL A 117 10.15 -1.38 -4.40
CA VAL A 117 9.64 -0.17 -3.73
C VAL A 117 9.66 -0.31 -2.21
N MET A 118 9.22 -1.46 -1.68
CA MET A 118 9.03 -1.61 -0.23
C MET A 118 10.25 -2.18 0.50
N SER A 119 11.08 -2.99 -0.19
CA SER A 119 12.27 -3.62 0.40
C SER A 119 13.60 -2.86 0.25
N PRO A 120 13.75 -1.75 -0.51
CA PRO A 120 15.02 -1.05 -0.59
C PRO A 120 15.44 -0.54 0.79
N ARG A 121 16.59 -0.98 1.27
CA ARG A 121 17.20 -0.52 2.54
C ARG A 121 17.47 0.99 2.58
N GLU A 122 17.51 1.64 1.44
CA GLU A 122 17.68 3.10 1.31
C GLU A 122 16.54 3.90 1.96
N THR A 123 15.35 3.32 2.09
CA THR A 123 14.20 3.96 2.75
C THR A 123 14.11 3.68 4.25
N GLU A 124 14.87 2.73 4.77
CA GLU A 124 14.87 2.38 6.20
C GLU A 124 15.16 3.57 7.13
N PRO A 125 16.16 4.43 6.86
CA PRO A 125 16.42 5.60 7.71
C PRO A 125 15.25 6.58 7.75
N VAL A 126 14.55 6.77 6.61
CA VAL A 126 13.37 7.64 6.51
C VAL A 126 12.21 7.07 7.32
N TYR A 127 11.94 5.77 7.19
CA TYR A 127 10.90 5.11 7.98
C TYR A 127 11.21 5.13 9.47
N TYR A 128 12.47 4.97 9.86
CA TYR A 128 12.89 5.09 11.25
C TYR A 128 12.61 6.49 11.80
N GLN A 129 13.01 7.54 11.07
CA GLN A 129 12.74 8.92 11.45
C GLN A 129 11.24 9.22 11.54
N GLN A 130 10.43 8.71 10.61
CA GLN A 130 8.98 8.87 10.63
C GLN A 130 8.35 8.17 11.86
N ARG A 131 8.81 6.96 12.20
CA ARG A 131 8.33 6.24 13.39
C ARG A 131 8.68 7.00 14.67
N THR A 132 9.91 7.52 14.78
CA THR A 132 10.33 8.33 15.92
C THR A 132 9.47 9.58 16.03
N LEU A 133 9.28 10.32 14.94
CA LEU A 133 8.43 11.50 14.90
C LEU A 133 7.01 11.21 15.39
N LEU A 134 6.40 10.10 14.92
CA LEU A 134 5.05 9.73 15.33
C LEU A 134 4.99 9.30 16.81
N ALA A 135 5.99 8.59 17.31
CA ALA A 135 6.08 8.20 18.72
C ALA A 135 6.19 9.44 19.61
N ASP A 136 7.15 10.33 19.32
CA ASP A 136 7.33 11.57 20.05
C ASP A 136 6.06 12.43 20.05
N LEU A 137 5.36 12.48 18.92
CA LEU A 137 4.11 13.23 18.80
C LEU A 137 2.98 12.63 19.66
N VAL A 138 2.86 11.30 19.70
CA VAL A 138 1.89 10.61 20.56
C VAL A 138 2.18 10.90 22.03
N ASP A 139 3.43 10.75 22.44
CA ASP A 139 3.85 10.99 23.84
C ASP A 139 3.59 12.45 24.24
N ALA A 140 3.96 13.42 23.42
CA ALA A 140 3.71 14.83 23.67
C ALA A 140 2.19 15.16 23.75
N LEU A 141 1.36 14.54 22.93
CA LEU A 141 -0.09 14.76 22.97
C LEU A 141 -0.74 14.10 24.19
N VAL A 142 -0.24 12.94 24.62
CA VAL A 142 -0.70 12.28 25.87
C VAL A 142 -0.35 13.15 27.08
N GLU A 143 0.87 13.70 27.14
CA GLU A 143 1.32 14.57 28.21
C GLU A 143 0.57 15.91 28.24
N ALA A 144 0.37 16.55 27.10
CA ALA A 144 -0.36 17.83 26.98
C ALA A 144 -1.87 17.68 27.24
N GLY A 145 -2.40 16.50 27.08
CA GLY A 145 -3.80 16.19 27.34
C GLY A 145 -4.81 16.82 26.34
N PRO A 146 -6.10 16.87 26.74
CA PRO A 146 -7.18 17.21 25.80
C PRO A 146 -7.17 18.62 25.25
N ASN A 147 -6.40 19.54 25.85
CA ASN A 147 -6.30 20.91 25.37
C ASN A 147 -5.40 21.07 24.14
N ALA A 148 -4.53 20.09 23.91
CA ALA A 148 -3.68 20.03 22.74
C ALA A 148 -4.33 19.27 21.56
N LEU A 149 -5.47 18.62 21.79
CA LEU A 149 -6.18 17.84 20.77
C LEU A 149 -7.17 18.72 19.99
N GLU A 150 -7.46 18.30 18.75
CA GLU A 150 -8.57 18.86 18.00
C GLU A 150 -9.93 18.58 18.68
N PRO A 151 -10.95 19.43 18.50
CA PRO A 151 -12.21 19.38 19.28
C PRO A 151 -12.87 18.00 19.32
N VAL A 152 -12.83 17.24 18.22
CA VAL A 152 -13.43 15.90 18.12
C VAL A 152 -12.73 14.93 19.05
N PHE A 153 -11.39 14.88 18.96
CA PHE A 153 -10.56 13.97 19.77
C PHE A 153 -10.47 14.42 21.24
N ALA A 154 -10.49 15.72 21.49
CA ALA A 154 -10.57 16.27 22.84
C ALA A 154 -11.88 15.86 23.54
N THR A 155 -12.99 15.80 22.82
CA THR A 155 -14.28 15.32 23.34
C THR A 155 -14.20 13.83 23.65
N GLN A 156 -13.66 13.03 22.74
CA GLN A 156 -13.45 11.58 22.94
C GLN A 156 -12.56 11.30 24.16
N TRP A 157 -11.46 12.03 24.31
CA TRP A 157 -10.59 11.97 25.49
C TRP A 157 -11.36 12.22 26.80
N ARG A 158 -12.16 13.31 26.89
CA ARG A 158 -12.90 13.69 28.09
C ARG A 158 -14.02 12.69 28.43
N GLN A 159 -14.58 12.01 27.44
CA GLN A 159 -15.62 10.99 27.61
C GLN A 159 -15.02 9.63 27.99
N SER A 160 -13.72 9.43 27.82
CA SER A 160 -13.06 8.18 28.14
C SER A 160 -12.94 7.98 29.66
N SER A 161 -13.39 6.83 30.14
CA SER A 161 -13.36 6.46 31.57
C SER A 161 -12.01 5.90 32.04
N ASN A 162 -11.12 5.51 31.11
CA ASN A 162 -9.84 4.88 31.40
C ASN A 162 -8.72 5.47 30.56
N GLU A 163 -7.48 5.11 30.90
CA GLU A 163 -6.27 5.56 30.20
C GLU A 163 -6.22 5.07 28.75
N GLU A 164 -6.59 3.81 28.50
CA GLU A 164 -6.60 3.23 27.17
C GLU A 164 -7.48 4.03 26.19
N GLY A 165 -8.66 4.45 26.63
CA GLY A 165 -9.57 5.28 25.84
C GLY A 165 -9.00 6.68 25.54
N ARG A 166 -8.23 7.26 26.48
CA ARG A 166 -7.53 8.54 26.29
C ARG A 166 -6.40 8.41 25.29
N VAL A 167 -5.57 7.39 25.43
CA VAL A 167 -4.50 7.07 24.46
C VAL A 167 -5.10 6.80 23.08
N ARG A 168 -6.22 6.10 23.02
CA ARG A 168 -6.93 5.84 21.76
C ARG A 168 -7.35 7.13 21.06
N ALA A 169 -7.86 8.12 21.78
CA ALA A 169 -8.23 9.41 21.19
C ALA A 169 -7.01 10.14 20.57
N VAL A 170 -5.84 10.04 21.23
CA VAL A 170 -4.58 10.57 20.67
C VAL A 170 -4.17 9.83 19.40
N ILE A 171 -4.21 8.49 19.42
CA ILE A 171 -3.86 7.66 18.25
C ILE A 171 -4.80 7.99 17.08
N ASP A 172 -6.09 8.14 17.32
CA ASP A 172 -7.07 8.48 16.28
C ASP A 172 -6.79 9.86 15.68
N GLN A 173 -6.38 10.85 16.51
CA GLN A 173 -5.93 12.14 16.00
C GLN A 173 -4.67 12.02 15.16
N VAL A 174 -3.64 11.35 15.63
CA VAL A 174 -2.37 11.18 14.89
C VAL A 174 -2.63 10.44 13.57
N ALA A 175 -3.47 9.42 13.57
CA ALA A 175 -3.86 8.68 12.37
C ALA A 175 -4.66 9.51 11.36
N SER A 176 -5.32 10.59 11.80
CA SER A 176 -6.04 11.52 10.91
C SER A 176 -5.13 12.53 10.21
N LEU A 177 -3.88 12.67 10.64
CA LEU A 177 -2.93 13.62 10.09
C LEU A 177 -2.33 13.10 8.78
N THR A 178 -2.00 14.03 7.87
CA THR A 178 -1.11 13.74 6.74
C THR A 178 0.35 13.87 7.20
N ASP A 179 1.31 13.31 6.44
CA ASP A 179 2.75 13.41 6.76
C ASP A 179 3.19 14.86 6.98
N SER A 180 2.72 15.79 6.14
CA SER A 180 3.01 17.21 6.27
C SER A 180 2.42 17.83 7.53
N SER A 181 1.19 17.45 7.92
CA SER A 181 0.57 17.95 9.14
C SER A 181 1.18 17.33 10.39
N ALA A 182 1.52 16.04 10.37
CA ALA A 182 2.23 15.38 11.47
C ALA A 182 3.57 16.07 11.77
N SER A 183 4.36 16.39 10.73
CA SER A 183 5.62 17.12 10.87
C SER A 183 5.44 18.52 11.48
N LYS A 184 4.36 19.25 11.10
CA LYS A 184 4.05 20.57 11.69
C LYS A 184 3.61 20.45 13.14
N TRP A 185 2.81 19.46 13.49
CA TRP A 185 2.38 19.19 14.85
C TRP A 185 3.57 18.81 15.73
N HIS A 186 4.46 17.94 15.26
CA HIS A 186 5.67 17.56 15.94
C HIS A 186 6.58 18.79 16.20
N ALA A 187 6.82 19.62 15.17
CA ALA A 187 7.63 20.83 15.33
C ALA A 187 7.04 21.80 16.37
N ARG A 188 5.72 21.89 16.48
CA ARG A 188 5.03 22.73 17.47
C ARG A 188 5.10 22.18 18.90
N LEU A 189 4.96 20.88 19.07
CA LEU A 189 4.84 20.24 20.40
C LEU A 189 6.18 19.71 20.92
N CYS A 190 7.05 19.21 20.05
CA CYS A 190 8.33 18.59 20.40
C CYS A 190 9.55 19.44 19.98
N GLY A 191 9.35 20.54 19.22
CA GLY A 191 10.42 21.43 18.77
C GLY A 191 10.96 22.33 19.87
N MET A 192 12.08 23.02 19.59
CA MET A 192 12.75 23.94 20.56
C MET A 192 11.88 25.12 21.04
N LEU A 193 10.70 25.34 20.44
CA LEU A 193 9.73 26.37 20.84
C LEU A 193 8.66 25.84 21.84
N SER A 194 8.68 24.55 22.18
CA SER A 194 7.71 23.94 23.10
C SER A 194 7.90 24.40 24.57
N SER A 195 8.99 25.03 24.89
CA SER A 195 9.29 25.53 26.26
C SER A 195 8.68 26.89 26.57
N GLN A 196 7.83 27.47 25.71
CA GLN A 196 7.21 28.78 25.90
C GLN A 196 5.65 28.78 25.86
N LEU A 197 5.04 27.63 25.98
CA LEU A 197 3.59 27.47 26.17
C LEU A 197 3.31 26.84 27.53
#